data_977b4bb45246e695c2aecb8bd47f7233
#
_entry.id   977b4bb45246e695c2aecb8bd47f7233
#
_cell.length_a   1.000
_cell.length_b   1.000
_cell.length_c   1.000
_cell.angle_alpha   90.00
_cell.angle_beta   90.00
_cell.angle_gamma   90.00
#
_symmetry.space_group_name_H-M   'P 1'
#
loop_
_entity.id
_entity.type
_entity.pdbx_description
1 polymer ?
#
loop_
_entity_poly.entity_id
_entity_poly.type
_entity_poly.pdbx_seq_one_letter_code
_entity_poly.pdbx_strand_id
1 'polypeptide(L)'
;SSVLSALKNACLESGVNFRFCSTILNVEKINDKFIVNGEKFDKLIVATGGCSYPKTGSVGIGYDIAKNFGHNITDLFPSLVPLYTKNSLEKEWKGIRCEAIVSLYENDKFIKSEHGELQLNSEGLSGICIFNLSRNIKLGLNHNCKEEIRINFTPWTNDLRSFLDNFKDKKVSVICDGFMD
;
A
#
# COMPACT_ATOMS: atom_id res chain seq x y z
N SER A 1 -1.62 -6.23 24.29
CA SER A 1 -0.17 -6.46 24.14
C SER A 1 0.58 -5.59 25.13
N SER A 2 1.77 -6.01 25.57
CA SER A 2 2.60 -5.30 26.56
C SER A 2 2.93 -3.85 26.11
N VAL A 3 3.17 -3.64 24.82
CA VAL A 3 3.47 -2.31 24.26
C VAL A 3 2.27 -1.36 24.40
N LEU A 4 1.07 -1.82 24.04
CA LEU A 4 -0.15 -0.99 24.17
C LEU A 4 -0.40 -0.61 25.63
N SER A 5 -0.24 -1.56 26.56
CA SER A 5 -0.42 -1.32 27.99
C SER A 5 0.61 -0.32 28.54
N ALA A 6 1.87 -0.43 28.13
CA ALA A 6 2.93 0.50 28.53
C ALA A 6 2.63 1.93 28.06
N LEU A 7 2.27 2.10 26.78
CA LEU A 7 1.91 3.42 26.24
C LEU A 7 0.68 4.02 26.91
N LYS A 8 -0.36 3.21 27.14
CA LYS A 8 -1.57 3.66 27.84
C LYS A 8 -1.26 4.13 29.27
N ASN A 9 -0.47 3.37 30.01
CA ASN A 9 -0.09 3.72 31.38
C ASN A 9 0.73 5.01 31.40
N ALA A 10 1.71 5.17 30.53
CA ALA A 10 2.49 6.41 30.44
C ALA A 10 1.60 7.64 30.14
N CYS A 11 0.59 7.49 29.28
CA CYS A 11 -0.39 8.57 29.04
C CYS A 11 -1.20 8.89 30.30
N LEU A 12 -1.68 7.89 31.03
CA LEU A 12 -2.44 8.08 32.25
C LEU A 12 -1.60 8.77 33.35
N GLU A 13 -0.36 8.34 33.52
CA GLU A 13 0.61 8.95 34.45
C GLU A 13 0.91 10.42 34.07
N SER A 14 0.84 10.75 32.77
CA SER A 14 0.97 12.13 32.28
C SER A 14 -0.33 12.96 32.38
N GLY A 15 -1.38 12.42 32.97
CA GLY A 15 -2.65 13.13 33.15
C GLY A 15 -3.59 13.14 31.95
N VAL A 16 -3.36 12.25 30.96
CA VAL A 16 -4.23 12.13 29.77
C VAL A 16 -5.55 11.49 30.15
N ASN A 17 -6.67 12.13 29.79
CA ASN A 17 -8.00 11.58 29.91
C ASN A 17 -8.42 10.86 28.63
N PHE A 18 -8.71 9.58 28.71
CA PHE A 18 -9.22 8.79 27.59
C PHE A 18 -10.75 8.78 27.59
N ARG A 19 -11.34 9.02 26.41
CA ARG A 19 -12.78 8.85 26.17
C ARG A 19 -12.95 7.81 25.08
N PHE A 20 -13.21 6.59 25.48
CA PHE A 20 -13.49 5.49 24.56
C PHE A 20 -14.96 5.51 24.12
N CYS A 21 -15.24 4.85 23.01
CA CYS A 21 -16.60 4.74 22.43
C CYS A 21 -17.29 6.10 22.21
N SER A 22 -16.50 7.14 21.94
CA SER A 22 -16.98 8.50 21.74
C SER A 22 -16.95 8.84 20.25
N THR A 23 -18.12 8.97 19.64
CA THR A 23 -18.24 9.42 18.25
C THR A 23 -18.03 10.93 18.16
N ILE A 24 -17.20 11.38 17.22
CA ILE A 24 -17.06 12.79 16.89
C ILE A 24 -18.19 13.16 15.93
N LEU A 25 -19.12 14.00 16.40
CA LEU A 25 -20.28 14.43 15.63
C LEU A 25 -20.06 15.81 15.01
N ASN A 26 -19.38 16.69 15.73
CA ASN A 26 -19.14 18.05 15.28
C ASN A 26 -17.79 18.57 15.76
N VAL A 27 -17.10 19.29 14.86
CA VAL A 27 -15.84 19.98 15.14
C VAL A 27 -15.92 21.37 14.51
N GLU A 28 -15.84 22.40 15.32
CA GLU A 28 -15.91 23.79 14.90
C GLU A 28 -14.76 24.60 15.50
N LYS A 29 -14.49 25.78 14.92
CA LYS A 29 -13.61 26.78 15.51
C LYS A 29 -14.41 28.07 15.74
N ILE A 30 -14.54 28.49 16.97
CA ILE A 30 -15.23 29.71 17.34
C ILE A 30 -14.23 30.59 18.10
N ASN A 31 -13.94 31.77 17.54
CA ASN A 31 -12.83 32.60 17.96
C ASN A 31 -11.52 31.78 17.95
N ASP A 32 -10.73 31.77 18.99
CA ASP A 32 -9.48 31.01 19.06
C ASP A 32 -9.60 29.65 19.77
N LYS A 33 -10.82 29.12 19.91
CA LYS A 33 -11.08 27.83 20.56
C LYS A 33 -11.68 26.84 19.59
N PHE A 34 -11.30 25.56 19.73
CA PHE A 34 -11.93 24.45 19.06
C PHE A 34 -13.10 23.92 19.91
N ILE A 35 -14.23 23.66 19.28
CA ILE A 35 -15.40 23.06 19.87
C ILE A 35 -15.54 21.64 19.31
N VAL A 36 -15.45 20.64 20.15
CA VAL A 36 -15.63 19.23 19.78
C VAL A 36 -16.81 18.68 20.56
N ASN A 37 -17.86 18.28 19.88
CA ASN A 37 -19.11 17.83 20.50
C ASN A 37 -19.63 18.77 21.61
N GLY A 38 -19.50 20.08 21.41
CA GLY A 38 -19.93 21.11 22.36
C GLY A 38 -18.92 21.47 23.45
N GLU A 39 -17.81 20.75 23.58
CA GLU A 39 -16.75 21.06 24.56
C GLU A 39 -15.65 21.92 23.95
N LYS A 40 -15.10 22.85 24.75
CA LYS A 40 -14.09 23.83 24.31
C LYS A 40 -12.69 23.33 24.60
N PHE A 41 -11.79 23.51 23.62
CA PHE A 41 -10.37 23.15 23.72
C PHE A 41 -9.50 24.26 23.12
N ASP A 42 -8.29 24.43 23.67
CA ASP A 42 -7.32 25.39 23.17
C ASP A 42 -6.68 24.95 21.86
N LYS A 43 -6.42 23.66 21.74
CA LYS A 43 -5.77 23.03 20.57
C LYS A 43 -6.45 21.73 20.22
N LEU A 44 -6.46 21.41 18.93
CA LEU A 44 -7.00 20.18 18.40
C LEU A 44 -5.94 19.49 17.54
N ILE A 45 -5.71 18.21 17.81
CA ILE A 45 -4.89 17.33 16.95
C ILE A 45 -5.81 16.27 16.36
N VAL A 46 -5.93 16.25 15.03
CA VAL A 46 -6.71 15.25 14.31
C VAL A 46 -5.80 14.09 13.93
N ALA A 47 -5.91 12.97 14.64
CA ALA A 47 -5.09 11.78 14.45
C ALA A 47 -5.97 10.53 14.27
N THR A 48 -7.02 10.66 13.44
CA THR A 48 -8.08 9.65 13.26
C THR A 48 -7.71 8.52 12.30
N GLY A 49 -6.51 8.55 11.71
CA GLY A 49 -6.10 7.64 10.65
C GLY A 49 -6.77 7.96 9.31
N GLY A 50 -6.49 7.15 8.30
CA GLY A 50 -7.07 7.26 6.96
C GLY A 50 -8.21 6.26 6.73
N CYS A 51 -8.29 5.69 5.50
CA CYS A 51 -9.33 4.74 5.09
C CYS A 51 -8.84 3.30 4.93
N SER A 52 -7.55 3.01 5.20
CA SER A 52 -6.93 1.73 4.85
C SER A 52 -7.36 0.56 5.73
N TYR A 53 -7.81 0.80 6.96
CA TYR A 53 -8.23 -0.28 7.86
C TYR A 53 -9.48 0.09 8.67
N PRO A 54 -10.67 0.10 8.05
CA PRO A 54 -11.92 0.56 8.68
C PRO A 54 -12.31 -0.20 9.95
N LYS A 55 -11.89 -1.47 10.06
CA LYS A 55 -12.15 -2.31 11.26
C LYS A 55 -11.54 -1.74 12.56
N THR A 56 -10.55 -0.85 12.46
CA THR A 56 -9.94 -0.16 13.60
C THR A 56 -10.56 1.21 13.90
N GLY A 57 -11.62 1.59 13.20
CA GLY A 57 -12.26 2.90 13.31
C GLY A 57 -11.71 3.95 12.34
N SER A 58 -10.73 3.61 11.51
CA SER A 58 -10.13 4.53 10.52
C SER A 58 -11.00 4.60 9.26
N VAL A 59 -12.07 5.38 9.34
CA VAL A 59 -13.08 5.53 8.26
C VAL A 59 -12.97 6.84 7.49
N GLY A 60 -11.90 7.61 7.71
CA GLY A 60 -11.62 8.84 6.96
C GLY A 60 -12.25 10.11 7.51
N ILE A 61 -12.86 10.10 8.70
CA ILE A 61 -13.49 11.29 9.32
C ILE A 61 -12.55 12.50 9.41
N GLY A 62 -11.24 12.27 9.52
CA GLY A 62 -10.25 13.35 9.54
C GLY A 62 -10.21 14.17 8.25
N TYR A 63 -10.50 13.56 7.12
CA TYR A 63 -10.59 14.28 5.84
C TYR A 63 -11.82 15.19 5.79
N ASP A 64 -12.94 14.76 6.36
CA ASP A 64 -14.15 15.58 6.42
C ASP A 64 -13.95 16.76 7.39
N ILE A 65 -13.31 16.52 8.53
CA ILE A 65 -12.92 17.60 9.46
C ILE A 65 -12.01 18.60 8.74
N ALA A 66 -10.99 18.14 8.02
CA ALA A 66 -10.09 19.01 7.28
C ALA A 66 -10.82 19.83 6.20
N LYS A 67 -11.74 19.22 5.44
CA LYS A 67 -12.58 19.94 4.46
C LYS A 67 -13.43 21.03 5.13
N ASN A 68 -14.02 20.74 6.28
CA ASN A 68 -14.83 21.71 7.03
C ASN A 68 -14.00 22.91 7.51
N PHE A 69 -12.69 22.73 7.69
CA PHE A 69 -11.74 23.82 7.98
C PHE A 69 -11.16 24.49 6.72
N GLY A 70 -11.68 24.19 5.54
CA GLY A 70 -11.30 24.80 4.28
C GLY A 70 -10.05 24.22 3.63
N HIS A 71 -9.57 23.05 4.08
CA HIS A 71 -8.47 22.34 3.42
C HIS A 71 -8.95 21.64 2.15
N ASN A 72 -8.12 21.68 1.12
CA ASN A 72 -8.35 20.90 -0.07
C ASN A 72 -7.80 19.47 0.14
N ILE A 73 -8.64 18.47 -0.05
CA ILE A 73 -8.27 17.05 0.05
C ILE A 73 -8.17 16.49 -1.36
N THR A 74 -6.99 15.99 -1.72
CA THR A 74 -6.79 15.27 -2.98
C THR A 74 -7.54 13.96 -2.97
N ASP A 75 -7.82 13.42 -4.16
CA ASP A 75 -8.47 12.12 -4.28
C ASP A 75 -7.69 11.03 -3.54
N LEU A 76 -8.42 10.14 -2.91
CA LEU A 76 -7.87 9.03 -2.12
C LEU A 76 -7.80 7.78 -2.98
N PHE A 77 -6.61 7.19 -3.05
CA PHE A 77 -6.36 5.94 -3.77
C PHE A 77 -5.74 4.89 -2.87
N PRO A 78 -6.01 3.60 -3.12
CA PRO A 78 -5.25 2.52 -2.51
C PRO A 78 -3.75 2.69 -2.82
N SER A 79 -2.92 2.51 -1.80
CA SER A 79 -1.46 2.56 -1.91
C SER A 79 -0.86 1.52 -0.97
N LEU A 80 0.30 0.98 -1.34
CA LEU A 80 0.96 -0.13 -0.64
C LEU A 80 0.06 -1.36 -0.54
N VAL A 81 -0.58 -1.70 -1.65
CA VAL A 81 -1.53 -2.81 -1.77
C VAL A 81 -1.06 -3.83 -2.81
N PRO A 82 -1.46 -5.10 -2.68
CA PRO A 82 -1.28 -6.09 -3.74
C PRO A 82 -2.08 -5.69 -4.99
N LEU A 83 -1.64 -6.19 -6.15
CA LEU A 83 -2.30 -5.97 -7.43
C LEU A 83 -2.97 -7.26 -7.88
N TYR A 84 -4.23 -7.17 -8.27
CA TYR A 84 -4.94 -8.26 -8.91
C TYR A 84 -4.64 -8.26 -10.42
N THR A 85 -4.41 -9.44 -10.98
CA THR A 85 -4.24 -9.62 -12.43
C THR A 85 -5.59 -9.88 -13.10
N LYS A 86 -5.74 -9.49 -14.35
CA LYS A 86 -6.95 -9.73 -15.13
C LYS A 86 -7.30 -11.22 -15.24
N ASN A 87 -6.27 -12.05 -15.37
CA ASN A 87 -6.39 -13.50 -15.39
C ASN A 87 -5.75 -14.05 -14.12
N SER A 88 -6.31 -15.14 -13.58
CA SER A 88 -5.65 -15.86 -12.48
C SER A 88 -4.30 -16.39 -12.93
N LEU A 89 -3.33 -16.35 -12.03
CA LEU A 89 -2.03 -17.00 -12.23
C LEU A 89 -2.19 -18.52 -12.04
N GLU A 90 -1.25 -19.27 -12.58
CA GLU A 90 -1.23 -20.73 -12.39
C GLU A 90 -1.16 -21.07 -10.89
N LYS A 91 -1.88 -22.13 -10.51
CA LYS A 91 -1.98 -22.52 -9.09
C LYS A 91 -0.63 -22.91 -8.48
N GLU A 92 0.25 -23.44 -9.31
CA GLU A 92 1.60 -23.85 -8.95
C GLU A 92 2.47 -22.65 -8.54
N TRP A 93 2.15 -21.46 -9.01
CA TRP A 93 2.90 -20.23 -8.69
C TRP A 93 2.50 -19.60 -7.35
N LYS A 94 1.44 -20.12 -6.74
CA LYS A 94 0.95 -19.58 -5.49
C LYS A 94 1.96 -19.72 -4.35
N GLY A 95 2.38 -18.58 -3.82
CA GLY A 95 3.29 -18.51 -2.69
C GLY A 95 4.77 -18.43 -3.07
N ILE A 96 5.09 -18.53 -4.38
CA ILE A 96 6.47 -18.35 -4.85
C ILE A 96 6.91 -16.92 -4.55
N ARG A 97 8.11 -16.80 -4.01
CA ARG A 97 8.80 -15.54 -3.75
C ARG A 97 10.13 -15.54 -4.49
N CYS A 98 10.43 -14.45 -5.14
CA CYS A 98 11.70 -14.27 -5.84
C CYS A 98 12.10 -12.80 -5.85
N GLU A 99 13.36 -12.55 -6.07
CA GLU A 99 13.86 -11.21 -6.37
C GLU A 99 13.58 -10.88 -7.84
N ALA A 100 12.99 -9.73 -8.10
CA ALA A 100 12.62 -9.32 -9.45
C ALA A 100 12.73 -7.81 -9.65
N ILE A 101 12.85 -7.39 -10.92
CA ILE A 101 12.58 -6.01 -11.33
C ILE A 101 11.18 -5.98 -11.93
N VAL A 102 10.30 -5.16 -11.35
CA VAL A 102 8.92 -5.01 -11.78
C VAL A 102 8.73 -3.62 -12.34
N SER A 103 8.22 -3.53 -13.57
CA SER A 103 8.07 -2.28 -14.32
C SER A 103 6.61 -2.03 -14.68
N LEU A 104 6.11 -0.84 -14.36
CA LEU A 104 4.78 -0.37 -14.71
C LEU A 104 4.81 0.37 -16.04
N TYR A 105 3.88 0.03 -16.91
CA TYR A 105 3.62 0.70 -18.18
C TYR A 105 2.16 1.16 -18.24
N GLU A 106 1.94 2.34 -18.78
CA GLU A 106 0.63 2.91 -19.08
C GLU A 106 0.55 3.20 -20.58
N ASN A 107 -0.37 2.53 -21.30
CA ASN A 107 -0.49 2.62 -22.75
C ASN A 107 0.86 2.43 -23.46
N ASP A 108 1.59 1.38 -23.11
CA ASP A 108 2.94 1.02 -23.58
C ASP A 108 4.06 2.02 -23.23
N LYS A 109 3.76 3.08 -22.48
CA LYS A 109 4.75 4.02 -21.99
C LYS A 109 5.26 3.60 -20.61
N PHE A 110 6.59 3.53 -20.46
CA PHE A 110 7.22 3.26 -19.18
C PHE A 110 6.90 4.36 -18.16
N ILE A 111 6.46 3.97 -16.98
CA ILE A 111 6.15 4.88 -15.87
C ILE A 111 7.21 4.77 -14.79
N LYS A 112 7.41 3.56 -14.24
CA LYS A 112 8.31 3.35 -13.13
C LYS A 112 8.73 1.89 -13.03
N SER A 113 9.89 1.65 -12.42
CA SER A 113 10.39 0.33 -12.09
C SER A 113 10.76 0.28 -10.60
N GLU A 114 10.55 -0.87 -9.98
CA GLU A 114 10.96 -1.17 -8.62
C GLU A 114 11.67 -2.52 -8.60
N HIS A 115 12.73 -2.63 -7.81
CA HIS A 115 13.50 -3.85 -7.60
C HIS A 115 13.26 -4.35 -6.18
N GLY A 116 13.06 -5.65 -6.00
CA GLY A 116 12.91 -6.27 -4.69
C GLY A 116 12.12 -7.56 -4.72
N GLU A 117 11.76 -8.04 -3.53
CA GLU A 117 10.97 -9.27 -3.39
C GLU A 117 9.59 -9.12 -4.06
N LEU A 118 9.34 -10.01 -4.99
CA LEU A 118 8.04 -10.26 -5.61
C LEU A 118 7.45 -11.53 -5.03
N GLN A 119 6.17 -11.50 -4.71
CA GLN A 119 5.40 -12.70 -4.34
C GLN A 119 4.26 -12.91 -5.31
N LEU A 120 4.19 -14.12 -5.87
CA LEU A 120 3.12 -14.56 -6.76
C LEU A 120 1.98 -15.18 -5.94
N ASN A 121 0.75 -14.77 -6.21
CA ASN A 121 -0.46 -15.30 -5.59
C ASN A 121 -1.41 -15.78 -6.68
N SER A 122 -2.38 -16.64 -6.34
CA SER A 122 -3.36 -17.15 -7.31
C SER A 122 -4.17 -16.06 -8.02
N GLU A 123 -4.34 -14.90 -7.41
CA GLU A 123 -5.18 -13.81 -7.93
C GLU A 123 -4.38 -12.59 -8.38
N GLY A 124 -3.05 -12.60 -8.19
CA GLY A 124 -2.21 -11.47 -8.55
C GLY A 124 -0.84 -11.45 -7.90
N LEU A 125 -0.32 -10.25 -7.73
CA LEU A 125 1.06 -9.96 -7.35
C LEU A 125 1.10 -9.21 -6.01
N SER A 126 2.09 -9.52 -5.19
CA SER A 126 2.39 -8.81 -3.95
C SER A 126 3.92 -8.75 -3.72
N GLY A 127 4.35 -8.30 -2.57
CA GLY A 127 5.76 -8.08 -2.27
C GLY A 127 6.11 -6.59 -2.30
N ILE A 128 7.31 -6.27 -1.81
CA ILE A 128 7.70 -4.87 -1.58
C ILE A 128 7.75 -4.05 -2.89
N CYS A 129 8.24 -4.63 -3.97
CA CYS A 129 8.30 -3.97 -5.28
C CYS A 129 6.89 -3.63 -5.82
N ILE A 130 5.91 -4.54 -5.62
CA ILE A 130 4.52 -4.31 -6.01
C ILE A 130 3.87 -3.23 -5.14
N PHE A 131 4.07 -3.27 -3.83
CA PHE A 131 3.53 -2.26 -2.93
C PHE A 131 4.05 -0.86 -3.27
N ASN A 132 5.33 -0.74 -3.60
CA ASN A 132 5.92 0.53 -4.02
C ASN A 132 5.37 1.03 -5.36
N LEU A 133 5.09 0.13 -6.32
CA LEU A 133 4.50 0.48 -7.60
C LEU A 133 3.02 0.82 -7.50
N SER A 134 2.27 0.20 -6.59
CA SER A 134 0.82 0.33 -6.51
C SER A 134 0.35 1.79 -6.38
N ARG A 135 1.12 2.65 -5.74
CA ARG A 135 0.83 4.09 -5.63
C ARG A 135 0.85 4.85 -6.97
N ASN A 136 1.48 4.29 -7.99
CA ASN A 136 1.57 4.88 -9.32
C ASN A 136 0.43 4.40 -10.24
N ILE A 137 -0.32 3.39 -9.81
CA ILE A 137 -1.43 2.81 -10.55
C ILE A 137 -2.69 3.63 -10.23
N LYS A 138 -3.21 4.30 -11.22
CA LYS A 138 -4.39 5.18 -11.11
C LYS A 138 -5.68 4.39 -11.39
N LEU A 139 -5.86 3.27 -10.71
CA LEU A 139 -7.04 2.42 -10.86
C LEU A 139 -8.33 3.25 -10.67
N GLY A 140 -9.15 3.27 -11.70
CA GLY A 140 -10.48 3.90 -11.67
C GLY A 140 -10.55 5.38 -12.05
N LEU A 141 -9.43 6.08 -12.28
CA LEU A 141 -9.46 7.49 -12.71
C LEU A 141 -9.61 7.67 -14.22
N ASN A 142 -9.03 6.74 -14.99
CA ASN A 142 -9.11 6.75 -16.45
C ASN A 142 -9.46 5.35 -16.95
N HIS A 143 -10.74 5.10 -17.18
CA HIS A 143 -11.25 3.84 -17.75
C HIS A 143 -10.64 3.48 -19.12
N ASN A 144 -9.89 4.37 -19.75
CA ASN A 144 -9.28 4.19 -21.06
C ASN A 144 -7.77 3.92 -21.02
N CYS A 145 -7.15 3.79 -19.84
CA CYS A 145 -5.72 3.48 -19.73
C CYS A 145 -5.51 1.98 -19.58
N LYS A 146 -4.66 1.42 -20.46
CA LYS A 146 -4.15 0.06 -20.32
C LYS A 146 -2.92 0.11 -19.41
N GLU A 147 -3.06 -0.42 -18.20
CA GLU A 147 -1.93 -0.61 -17.30
C GLU A 147 -1.37 -2.03 -17.44
N GLU A 148 -0.06 -2.13 -17.54
CA GLU A 148 0.66 -3.39 -17.73
C GLU A 148 1.85 -3.45 -16.79
N ILE A 149 2.00 -4.59 -16.11
CA ILE A 149 3.17 -4.91 -15.29
C ILE A 149 4.05 -5.88 -16.09
N ARG A 150 5.30 -5.48 -16.31
CA ARG A 150 6.35 -6.36 -16.88
C ARG A 150 7.32 -6.74 -15.78
N ILE A 151 7.63 -8.04 -15.70
CA ILE A 151 8.45 -8.62 -14.65
C ILE A 151 9.72 -9.20 -15.27
N ASN A 152 10.87 -8.75 -14.78
CA ASN A 152 12.15 -9.40 -15.05
C ASN A 152 12.51 -10.27 -13.83
N PHE A 153 12.44 -11.59 -14.02
CA PHE A 153 12.79 -12.59 -13.01
C PHE A 153 14.29 -12.88 -12.91
N THR A 154 15.10 -12.25 -13.75
CA THR A 154 16.56 -12.42 -13.78
C THR A 154 17.28 -11.08 -13.60
N PRO A 155 17.03 -10.36 -12.48
CA PRO A 155 17.57 -9.02 -12.27
C PRO A 155 19.10 -8.99 -12.16
N TRP A 156 19.70 -10.14 -11.91
CA TRP A 156 21.13 -10.34 -11.75
C TRP A 156 21.92 -10.48 -13.07
N THR A 157 21.23 -10.58 -14.23
CA THR A 157 21.90 -10.62 -15.54
C THR A 157 21.26 -9.67 -16.54
N ASN A 158 22.11 -8.98 -17.30
CA ASN A 158 21.69 -8.14 -18.42
C ASN A 158 21.69 -8.91 -19.76
N ASP A 159 22.30 -10.09 -19.81
CA ASP A 159 22.40 -10.94 -20.98
C ASP A 159 21.98 -12.37 -20.65
N LEU A 160 20.66 -12.55 -20.51
CA LEU A 160 20.04 -13.85 -20.28
C LEU A 160 20.36 -14.85 -21.40
N ARG A 161 20.51 -14.36 -22.64
CA ARG A 161 20.80 -15.24 -23.78
C ARG A 161 22.18 -15.87 -23.64
N SER A 162 23.21 -15.07 -23.38
CA SER A 162 24.57 -15.54 -23.15
C SER A 162 24.64 -16.47 -21.93
N PHE A 163 23.88 -16.17 -20.88
CA PHE A 163 23.78 -17.05 -19.72
C PHE A 163 23.16 -18.41 -20.10
N LEU A 164 22.03 -18.45 -20.81
CA LEU A 164 21.38 -19.68 -21.26
C LEU A 164 22.21 -20.49 -22.24
N ASP A 165 23.03 -19.83 -23.04
CA ASP A 165 23.96 -20.48 -23.99
C ASP A 165 24.98 -21.38 -23.28
N ASN A 166 25.31 -21.11 -22.02
CA ASN A 166 26.19 -21.99 -21.21
C ASN A 166 25.49 -23.30 -20.80
N PHE A 167 24.18 -23.43 -21.00
CA PHE A 167 23.37 -24.58 -20.60
C PHE A 167 22.66 -25.26 -21.76
N LYS A 168 23.18 -25.14 -22.97
CA LYS A 168 22.56 -25.64 -24.22
C LYS A 168 22.16 -27.12 -24.17
N ASP A 169 22.90 -27.92 -23.40
CA ASP A 169 22.66 -29.35 -23.27
C ASP A 169 21.65 -29.72 -22.16
N LYS A 170 21.13 -28.74 -21.41
CA LYS A 170 20.18 -28.95 -20.32
C LYS A 170 18.75 -28.62 -20.74
N LYS A 171 17.79 -29.35 -20.18
CA LYS A 171 16.38 -29.01 -20.36
C LYS A 171 16.07 -27.66 -19.70
N VAL A 172 15.21 -26.86 -20.34
CA VAL A 172 14.82 -25.53 -19.82
C VAL A 172 14.24 -25.62 -18.41
N SER A 173 13.47 -26.67 -18.07
CA SER A 173 12.96 -26.90 -16.72
C SER A 173 14.07 -26.94 -15.65
N VAL A 174 15.17 -27.64 -15.94
CA VAL A 174 16.31 -27.76 -15.00
C VAL A 174 17.04 -26.43 -14.81
N ILE A 175 17.06 -25.58 -15.84
CA ILE A 175 17.65 -24.25 -15.76
C ILE A 175 16.76 -23.33 -14.91
N CYS A 176 15.45 -23.41 -15.12
CA CYS A 176 14.49 -22.57 -14.38
C CYS A 176 14.38 -22.95 -12.89
N ASP A 177 14.52 -24.24 -12.53
CA ASP A 177 14.51 -24.68 -11.14
C ASP A 177 15.63 -24.00 -10.30
N GLY A 178 16.75 -23.66 -10.91
CA GLY A 178 17.84 -22.95 -10.23
C GLY A 178 17.67 -21.44 -10.12
N PHE A 179 16.59 -20.86 -10.65
CA PHE A 179 16.32 -19.42 -10.57
C PHE A 179 15.30 -19.04 -9.50
N MET A 180 14.60 -20.00 -8.92
CA MET A 180 13.45 -19.76 -8.05
C MET A 180 13.60 -20.35 -6.65
N ASP A 181 14.81 -20.83 -6.29
CA ASP A 181 15.14 -21.32 -4.94
C ASP A 181 15.67 -20.20 -4.02
#